data_9c51832c5fedbfe768ea8645db131596
#
_entry.id   9c51832c5fedbfe768ea8645db131596
#
_cell.length_a   1.000
_cell.length_b   1.000
_cell.length_c   1.000
_cell.angle_alpha   90.00
_cell.angle_beta   90.00
_cell.angle_gamma   90.00
#
_symmetry.space_group_name_H-M   'P 1'
#
loop_
_entity.id
_entity.type
_entity.pdbx_description
1 polymer ?
#
loop_
_entity_poly.entity_id
_entity_poly.type
_entity_poly.pdbx_seq_one_letter_code
_entity_poly.pdbx_strand_id
1 'polypeptide(L)'
;YQNLPGTAGLQLTPTIVLNTTFLSPCYSDEIQETLQKIRQIGEEDAKAAAASAKYSKILAEMGFPPMMTGASEAPYDILGDYFRGTMGIFEDLTDPDMADYIDKACEMFAQQQIHALQYFRFADMPVKRVFFPLHKAMDGFMSDEQYERFYWKPLRKIIMALIDMDVTPYIYTEGPYNTRLKFLTDVPKGKVFYHFENVDMAEAKRVLGDTAAICGNLSISRMEFGKKEDIIEETKRLLDVCAPGGGYLFDFNGSLENCKPENLEAMFETLDKYGKY
;
A
#
# COMPACT_ATOMS: atom_id res chain seq x y z
N TYR A 1 -14.98 5.01 28.65
CA TYR A 1 -14.63 3.84 27.84
C TYR A 1 -13.24 3.98 27.20
N GLN A 2 -12.77 5.20 26.89
CA GLN A 2 -11.47 5.44 26.27
C GLN A 2 -10.25 5.06 27.14
N ASN A 3 -10.45 4.83 28.43
CA ASN A 3 -9.38 4.61 29.41
C ASN A 3 -9.50 3.31 30.19
N LEU A 4 -10.20 2.30 29.68
CA LEU A 4 -10.22 0.98 30.30
C LEU A 4 -8.97 0.21 29.86
N PRO A 5 -7.96 0.02 30.75
CA PRO A 5 -6.76 -0.72 30.41
C PRO A 5 -7.13 -2.15 30.03
N GLY A 6 -6.61 -2.61 28.89
CA GLY A 6 -6.80 -3.99 28.40
C GLY A 6 -8.11 -4.26 27.68
N THR A 7 -8.98 -3.28 27.51
CA THR A 7 -10.23 -3.43 26.74
C THR A 7 -10.26 -2.55 25.49
N ALA A 8 -9.15 -1.91 25.13
CA ALA A 8 -9.00 -1.18 23.89
C ALA A 8 -9.30 -2.14 22.71
N GLY A 9 -10.35 -1.86 21.97
CA GLY A 9 -10.86 -2.72 20.89
C GLY A 9 -12.02 -3.66 21.28
N LEU A 10 -12.28 -3.90 22.56
CA LEU A 10 -13.49 -4.60 22.99
C LEU A 10 -14.59 -3.56 23.27
N GLN A 11 -15.52 -3.40 22.34
CA GLN A 11 -16.74 -2.65 22.60
C GLN A 11 -17.66 -3.48 23.51
N LEU A 12 -17.40 -3.42 24.79
CA LEU A 12 -18.25 -4.07 25.80
C LEU A 12 -19.53 -3.26 25.94
N THR A 13 -20.60 -3.74 25.33
CA THR A 13 -21.95 -3.21 25.58
C THR A 13 -22.39 -3.60 26.99
N PRO A 14 -23.31 -2.88 27.66
CA PRO A 14 -23.86 -3.28 28.94
C PRO A 14 -24.39 -4.73 28.95
N THR A 15 -24.96 -5.18 27.86
CA THR A 15 -25.44 -6.57 27.69
C THR A 15 -24.30 -7.59 27.75
N ILE A 16 -23.13 -7.27 27.16
CA ILE A 16 -21.95 -8.12 27.19
C ILE A 16 -21.39 -8.18 28.64
N VAL A 17 -21.38 -7.07 29.34
CA VAL A 17 -20.93 -7.01 30.73
C VAL A 17 -21.82 -7.86 31.65
N LEU A 18 -23.12 -7.92 31.39
CA LEU A 18 -24.07 -8.73 32.15
C LEU A 18 -23.98 -10.22 31.82
N ASN A 19 -23.46 -10.59 30.68
CA ASN A 19 -23.28 -11.97 30.24
C ASN A 19 -21.81 -12.23 29.88
N THR A 20 -20.98 -12.45 30.90
CA THR A 20 -19.53 -12.66 30.76
C THR A 20 -19.13 -14.14 30.58
N THR A 21 -20.09 -15.04 30.44
CA THR A 21 -19.83 -16.49 30.29
C THR A 21 -18.93 -16.83 29.11
N PHE A 22 -18.95 -16.01 28.06
CA PHE A 22 -18.05 -16.15 26.93
C PHE A 22 -16.58 -15.84 27.26
N LEU A 23 -16.30 -15.19 28.41
CA LEU A 23 -14.95 -14.94 28.89
C LEU A 23 -14.42 -16.10 29.76
N SER A 24 -15.26 -17.06 30.12
CA SER A 24 -14.82 -18.19 30.95
C SER A 24 -13.68 -19.01 30.33
N PRO A 25 -13.56 -19.21 29.02
CA PRO A 25 -12.37 -19.83 28.44
C PRO A 25 -11.07 -19.07 28.72
N CYS A 26 -11.13 -17.76 28.96
CA CYS A 26 -9.95 -16.96 29.28
C CYS A 26 -9.31 -17.33 30.65
N TYR A 27 -9.96 -18.19 31.42
CA TYR A 27 -9.43 -18.70 32.70
C TYR A 27 -8.44 -19.86 32.48
N SER A 28 -8.43 -20.53 31.35
CA SER A 28 -7.51 -21.63 31.04
C SER A 28 -6.06 -21.14 30.97
N ASP A 29 -5.12 -21.97 31.43
CA ASP A 29 -3.68 -21.66 31.39
C ASP A 29 -3.21 -21.39 29.95
N GLU A 30 -3.70 -22.15 28.99
CA GLU A 30 -3.38 -21.99 27.56
C GLU A 30 -3.75 -20.59 27.05
N ILE A 31 -4.94 -20.09 27.40
CA ILE A 31 -5.37 -18.75 27.00
C ILE A 31 -4.61 -17.67 27.76
N GLN A 32 -4.28 -17.90 29.02
CA GLN A 32 -3.44 -16.98 29.78
C GLN A 32 -2.05 -16.84 29.18
N GLU A 33 -1.43 -17.93 28.76
CA GLU A 33 -0.14 -17.88 28.02
C GLU A 33 -0.27 -17.11 26.71
N THR A 34 -1.36 -17.33 25.98
CA THR A 34 -1.64 -16.60 24.73
C THR A 34 -1.82 -15.10 24.97
N LEU A 35 -2.56 -14.71 25.99
CA LEU A 35 -2.74 -13.31 26.38
C LEU A 35 -1.42 -12.65 26.81
N GLN A 36 -0.54 -13.40 27.49
CA GLN A 36 0.79 -12.91 27.83
C GLN A 36 1.65 -12.66 26.57
N LYS A 37 1.59 -13.55 25.58
CA LYS A 37 2.29 -13.35 24.28
C LYS A 37 1.75 -12.13 23.54
N ILE A 38 0.41 -11.96 23.51
CA ILE A 38 -0.22 -10.78 22.90
C ILE A 38 0.25 -9.50 23.62
N ARG A 39 0.35 -9.51 24.93
CA ARG A 39 0.89 -8.39 25.70
C ARG A 39 2.34 -8.09 25.33
N GLN A 40 3.20 -9.12 25.24
CA GLN A 40 4.60 -8.95 24.83
C GLN A 40 4.73 -8.36 23.42
N ILE A 41 3.90 -8.82 22.47
CA ILE A 41 3.84 -8.24 21.12
C ILE A 41 3.50 -6.75 21.22
N GLY A 42 2.47 -6.38 21.97
CA GLY A 42 2.09 -4.98 22.14
C GLY A 42 3.18 -4.11 22.80
N GLU A 43 3.97 -4.67 23.71
CA GLU A 43 5.12 -3.98 24.31
C GLU A 43 6.25 -3.75 23.28
N GLU A 44 6.53 -4.72 22.41
CA GLU A 44 7.53 -4.58 21.35
C GLU A 44 7.04 -3.63 20.24
N ASP A 45 5.77 -3.69 19.87
CA ASP A 45 5.16 -2.74 18.92
C ASP A 45 5.26 -1.30 19.43
N ALA A 46 5.02 -1.06 20.72
CA ALA A 46 5.17 0.25 21.33
C ALA A 46 6.61 0.76 21.26
N LYS A 47 7.60 -0.11 21.48
CA LYS A 47 9.02 0.24 21.34
C LYS A 47 9.38 0.55 19.87
N ALA A 48 8.91 -0.28 18.95
CA ALA A 48 9.12 -0.07 17.52
C ALA A 48 8.50 1.25 17.04
N ALA A 49 7.27 1.55 17.48
CA ALA A 49 6.59 2.81 17.18
C ALA A 49 7.36 4.03 17.72
N ALA A 50 7.86 3.96 18.95
CA ALA A 50 8.66 5.03 19.54
C ALA A 50 9.98 5.25 18.80
N ALA A 51 10.66 4.17 18.40
CA ALA A 51 11.88 4.23 17.62
C ALA A 51 11.60 4.82 16.22
N SER A 52 10.56 4.34 15.54
CA SER A 52 10.13 4.86 14.24
C SER A 52 9.83 6.37 14.31
N ALA A 53 9.08 6.83 15.28
CA ALA A 53 8.76 8.24 15.46
C ALA A 53 10.04 9.10 15.66
N LYS A 54 10.99 8.61 16.47
CA LYS A 54 12.29 9.28 16.68
C LYS A 54 13.07 9.41 15.38
N TYR A 55 13.25 8.34 14.64
CA TYR A 55 14.05 8.36 13.42
C TYR A 55 13.34 9.08 12.27
N SER A 56 12.02 8.98 12.16
CA SER A 56 11.25 9.77 11.19
C SER A 56 11.42 11.27 11.38
N LYS A 57 11.48 11.72 12.64
CA LYS A 57 11.76 13.14 12.94
C LYS A 57 13.16 13.54 12.48
N ILE A 58 14.18 12.75 12.80
CA ILE A 58 15.57 13.02 12.39
C ILE A 58 15.67 13.07 10.87
N LEU A 59 15.09 12.11 10.16
CA LEU A 59 15.10 12.06 8.71
C LEU A 59 14.38 13.27 8.09
N ALA A 60 13.23 13.66 8.65
CA ALA A 60 12.51 14.84 8.20
C ALA A 60 13.33 16.14 8.38
N GLU A 61 14.04 16.29 9.50
CA GLU A 61 14.95 17.43 9.75
C GLU A 61 16.14 17.44 8.78
N MET A 62 16.57 16.27 8.27
CA MET A 62 17.59 16.13 7.24
C MET A 62 17.05 16.36 5.81
N GLY A 63 15.75 16.59 5.63
CA GLY A 63 15.10 16.75 4.33
C GLY A 63 14.55 15.49 3.70
N PHE A 64 14.48 14.38 4.45
CA PHE A 64 13.93 13.11 4.02
C PHE A 64 12.58 12.84 4.73
N PRO A 65 11.45 13.39 4.25
CA PRO A 65 10.15 13.15 4.84
C PRO A 65 9.71 11.68 4.65
N PRO A 66 8.81 11.17 5.51
CA PRO A 66 8.33 9.80 5.38
C PRO A 66 7.62 9.60 4.03
N MET A 67 7.84 8.43 3.42
CA MET A 67 7.23 8.07 2.15
C MET A 67 5.72 7.88 2.29
N MET A 68 5.27 7.39 3.44
CA MET A 68 3.85 7.20 3.79
C MET A 68 3.60 7.53 5.26
N THR A 69 2.39 7.95 5.57
CA THR A 69 1.96 8.31 6.94
C THR A 69 0.71 7.54 7.36
N GLY A 70 0.21 6.68 6.51
CA GLY A 70 -0.87 5.73 6.76
C GLY A 70 -0.87 4.65 5.69
N ALA A 71 -1.63 3.60 5.94
CA ALA A 71 -1.85 2.51 5.00
C ALA A 71 -3.32 2.12 4.96
N SER A 72 -3.76 1.59 3.84
CA SER A 72 -5.08 1.00 3.64
C SER A 72 -4.98 -0.05 2.54
N GLU A 73 -6.05 -0.77 2.26
CA GLU A 73 -6.08 -1.81 1.24
C GLU A 73 -7.22 -1.59 0.26
N ALA A 74 -7.09 -2.13 -0.94
CA ALA A 74 -8.20 -2.13 -1.88
C ALA A 74 -9.35 -3.01 -1.34
N PRO A 75 -10.62 -2.59 -1.50
CA PRO A 75 -11.76 -3.35 -0.98
C PRO A 75 -11.81 -4.81 -1.43
N TYR A 76 -11.43 -5.10 -2.67
CA TYR A 76 -11.36 -6.46 -3.18
C TYR A 76 -10.22 -7.28 -2.55
N ASP A 77 -9.09 -6.63 -2.24
CA ASP A 77 -7.99 -7.29 -1.53
C ASP A 77 -8.40 -7.65 -0.11
N ILE A 78 -9.10 -6.77 0.61
CA ILE A 78 -9.66 -7.06 1.93
C ILE A 78 -10.55 -8.32 1.88
N LEU A 79 -11.43 -8.41 0.87
CA LEU A 79 -12.28 -9.58 0.70
C LEU A 79 -11.47 -10.86 0.52
N GLY A 80 -10.39 -10.79 -0.28
CA GLY A 80 -9.52 -11.92 -0.55
C GLY A 80 -8.59 -12.28 0.59
N ASP A 81 -7.99 -11.29 1.25
CA ASP A 81 -6.94 -11.55 2.25
C ASP A 81 -7.50 -11.97 3.61
N TYR A 82 -8.65 -11.41 4.00
CA TYR A 82 -9.18 -11.63 5.35
C TYR A 82 -10.43 -12.52 5.42
N PHE A 83 -11.16 -12.72 4.29
CA PHE A 83 -12.44 -13.40 4.34
C PHE A 83 -12.53 -14.65 3.47
N ARG A 84 -12.17 -14.56 2.18
CA ARG A 84 -12.41 -15.65 1.22
C ARG A 84 -11.17 -16.48 0.87
N GLY A 85 -9.99 -15.93 1.09
CA GLY A 85 -8.75 -16.47 0.56
C GLY A 85 -8.64 -16.29 -0.96
N THR A 86 -7.43 -16.39 -1.49
CA THR A 86 -7.16 -16.16 -2.92
C THR A 86 -7.93 -17.12 -3.81
N MET A 87 -8.00 -18.40 -3.46
CA MET A 87 -8.75 -19.39 -4.26
C MET A 87 -10.25 -19.12 -4.23
N GLY A 88 -10.80 -18.79 -3.05
CA GLY A 88 -12.23 -18.52 -2.91
C GLY A 88 -12.71 -17.33 -3.75
N ILE A 89 -11.94 -16.24 -3.81
CA ILE A 89 -12.34 -15.10 -4.65
C ILE A 89 -12.17 -15.35 -6.16
N PHE A 90 -11.27 -16.26 -6.56
CA PHE A 90 -11.18 -16.71 -7.95
C PHE A 90 -12.41 -17.52 -8.35
N GLU A 91 -12.87 -18.43 -7.48
CA GLU A 91 -14.11 -19.17 -7.69
C GLU A 91 -15.28 -18.20 -7.79
N ASP A 92 -15.39 -17.24 -6.89
CA ASP A 92 -16.46 -16.23 -6.87
C ASP A 92 -16.47 -15.38 -8.16
N LEU A 93 -15.31 -15.08 -8.79
CA LEU A 93 -15.25 -14.36 -10.07
C LEU A 93 -15.81 -15.16 -11.24
N THR A 94 -15.84 -16.49 -11.15
CA THR A 94 -16.36 -17.37 -12.21
C THR A 94 -17.84 -17.69 -12.05
N ASP A 95 -18.43 -17.37 -10.90
CA ASP A 95 -19.83 -17.60 -10.58
C ASP A 95 -20.65 -16.29 -10.76
N PRO A 96 -21.52 -16.21 -11.79
CA PRO A 96 -22.35 -15.04 -12.02
C PRO A 96 -23.23 -14.64 -10.84
N ASP A 97 -23.66 -15.61 -10.03
CA ASP A 97 -24.54 -15.37 -8.88
C ASP A 97 -23.79 -14.66 -7.73
N MET A 98 -22.46 -14.70 -7.73
CA MET A 98 -21.62 -14.02 -6.74
C MET A 98 -21.35 -12.54 -7.05
N ALA A 99 -21.59 -12.09 -8.27
CA ALA A 99 -21.23 -10.73 -8.72
C ALA A 99 -21.84 -9.63 -7.83
N ASP A 100 -23.11 -9.75 -7.48
CA ASP A 100 -23.80 -8.75 -6.63
C ASP A 100 -23.33 -8.81 -5.16
N TYR A 101 -22.87 -9.96 -4.69
CA TYR A 101 -22.28 -10.09 -3.35
C TYR A 101 -20.90 -9.44 -3.30
N ILE A 102 -20.07 -9.64 -4.32
CA ILE A 102 -18.76 -8.98 -4.45
C ILE A 102 -18.94 -7.46 -4.47
N ASP A 103 -19.84 -6.92 -5.29
CA ASP A 103 -20.15 -5.48 -5.34
C ASP A 103 -20.52 -4.93 -3.97
N LYS A 104 -21.46 -5.59 -3.27
CA LYS A 104 -21.90 -5.15 -1.94
C LYS A 104 -20.79 -5.19 -0.91
N ALA A 105 -19.97 -6.25 -0.91
CA ALA A 105 -18.85 -6.39 0.00
C ALA A 105 -17.79 -5.30 -0.25
N CYS A 106 -17.40 -5.10 -1.51
CA CYS A 106 -16.42 -4.08 -1.87
C CYS A 106 -16.93 -2.66 -1.58
N GLU A 107 -18.21 -2.39 -1.81
CA GLU A 107 -18.82 -1.09 -1.45
C GLU A 107 -18.80 -0.86 0.07
N MET A 108 -19.14 -1.86 0.86
CA MET A 108 -19.10 -1.81 2.33
C MET A 108 -17.68 -1.54 2.82
N PHE A 109 -16.68 -2.26 2.31
CA PHE A 109 -15.28 -2.06 2.68
C PHE A 109 -14.78 -0.68 2.26
N ALA A 110 -15.15 -0.20 1.06
CA ALA A 110 -14.80 1.16 0.64
C ALA A 110 -15.33 2.22 1.62
N GLN A 111 -16.58 2.11 2.06
CA GLN A 111 -17.17 3.03 3.04
C GLN A 111 -16.49 2.94 4.40
N GLN A 112 -16.17 1.73 4.88
CA GLN A 112 -15.45 1.54 6.14
C GLN A 112 -14.06 2.16 6.08
N GLN A 113 -13.31 1.96 5.00
CA GLN A 113 -11.98 2.55 4.82
C GLN A 113 -12.05 4.07 4.75
N ILE A 114 -12.99 4.64 4.00
CA ILE A 114 -13.20 6.09 3.96
C ILE A 114 -13.50 6.64 5.36
N HIS A 115 -14.33 5.94 6.14
CA HIS A 115 -14.63 6.35 7.52
C HIS A 115 -13.38 6.27 8.40
N ALA A 116 -12.63 5.17 8.34
CA ALA A 116 -11.42 4.99 9.13
C ALA A 116 -10.35 6.04 8.83
N LEU A 117 -10.26 6.52 7.58
CA LEU A 117 -9.29 7.51 7.13
C LEU A 117 -9.68 8.97 7.41
N GLN A 118 -10.89 9.24 7.97
CA GLN A 118 -11.35 10.62 8.23
C GLN A 118 -10.44 11.41 9.18
N TYR A 119 -9.65 10.74 10.02
CA TYR A 119 -8.71 11.41 10.93
C TYR A 119 -7.67 12.26 10.18
N PHE A 120 -7.36 11.96 8.91
CA PHE A 120 -6.44 12.75 8.10
C PHE A 120 -6.92 14.19 7.86
N ARG A 121 -8.23 14.47 7.94
CA ARG A 121 -8.77 15.83 7.83
C ARG A 121 -8.21 16.75 8.92
N PHE A 122 -7.97 16.18 10.10
CA PHE A 122 -7.59 16.91 11.31
C PHE A 122 -6.13 16.68 11.72
N ALA A 123 -5.44 15.78 11.02
CA ALA A 123 -4.05 15.48 11.32
C ALA A 123 -3.15 16.65 10.91
N ASP A 124 -2.32 17.11 11.85
CA ASP A 124 -1.25 18.06 11.59
C ASP A 124 0.03 17.28 11.25
N MET A 125 0.25 17.05 9.97
CA MET A 125 1.37 16.26 9.43
C MET A 125 1.98 17.00 8.24
N PRO A 126 3.32 17.07 8.15
CA PRO A 126 3.99 17.74 7.03
C PRO A 126 3.77 17.00 5.69
N VAL A 127 3.51 15.69 5.74
CA VAL A 127 3.18 14.85 4.60
C VAL A 127 1.95 14.04 4.97
N LYS A 128 0.93 14.08 4.11
CA LYS A 128 -0.26 13.22 4.22
C LYS A 128 -0.27 12.30 3.02
N ARG A 129 0.11 11.03 3.21
CA ARG A 129 0.17 10.05 2.15
C ARG A 129 -0.24 8.68 2.68
N VAL A 130 -1.23 8.07 2.03
CA VAL A 130 -1.76 6.74 2.38
C VAL A 130 -1.34 5.73 1.34
N PHE A 131 -0.67 4.69 1.81
CA PHE A 131 -0.16 3.58 1.02
C PHE A 131 -1.23 2.52 0.79
N PHE A 132 -1.32 2.03 -0.45
CA PHE A 132 -2.19 0.94 -0.87
C PHE A 132 -1.36 -0.10 -1.64
N PRO A 133 -1.02 -1.24 -1.06
CA PRO A 133 -0.56 -2.39 -1.84
C PRO A 133 -1.74 -3.00 -2.58
N LEU A 134 -1.57 -3.33 -3.86
CA LEU A 134 -2.60 -3.93 -4.70
C LEU A 134 -2.25 -5.39 -5.00
N HIS A 135 -2.88 -6.32 -4.26
CA HIS A 135 -2.48 -7.73 -4.24
C HIS A 135 -3.12 -8.58 -5.35
N LYS A 136 -4.38 -8.30 -5.71
CA LYS A 136 -5.20 -9.20 -6.53
C LYS A 136 -5.77 -8.56 -7.80
N ALA A 137 -5.01 -7.64 -8.37
CA ALA A 137 -5.45 -6.88 -9.54
C ALA A 137 -4.49 -6.95 -10.73
N MET A 138 -3.38 -7.68 -10.60
CA MET A 138 -2.38 -7.82 -11.64
C MET A 138 -2.95 -8.37 -12.94
N ASP A 139 -2.22 -8.19 -14.03
CA ASP A 139 -2.58 -8.69 -15.35
C ASP A 139 -2.83 -10.21 -15.30
N GLY A 140 -3.93 -10.64 -15.91
CA GLY A 140 -4.33 -12.04 -15.96
C GLY A 140 -5.09 -12.56 -14.74
N PHE A 141 -5.22 -11.76 -13.66
CA PHE A 141 -5.98 -12.18 -12.47
C PHE A 141 -7.50 -12.17 -12.71
N MET A 142 -7.98 -11.18 -13.42
CA MET A 142 -9.39 -11.00 -13.78
C MET A 142 -9.52 -10.28 -15.14
N SER A 143 -10.70 -10.35 -15.76
CA SER A 143 -10.99 -9.60 -16.99
C SER A 143 -10.96 -8.07 -16.74
N ASP A 144 -10.91 -7.28 -17.81
CA ASP A 144 -10.97 -5.81 -17.70
C ASP A 144 -12.29 -5.33 -17.11
N GLU A 145 -13.41 -5.99 -17.47
CA GLU A 145 -14.74 -5.64 -16.94
C GLU A 145 -14.84 -5.98 -15.44
N GLN A 146 -14.30 -7.13 -15.03
CA GLN A 146 -14.23 -7.51 -13.61
C GLN A 146 -13.33 -6.56 -12.83
N TYR A 147 -12.15 -6.21 -13.39
CA TYR A 147 -11.24 -5.25 -12.77
C TYR A 147 -11.92 -3.89 -12.60
N GLU A 148 -12.54 -3.34 -13.63
CA GLU A 148 -13.26 -2.07 -13.54
C GLU A 148 -14.36 -2.12 -12.48
N ARG A 149 -15.19 -3.19 -12.50
CA ARG A 149 -16.36 -3.31 -11.64
C ARG A 149 -16.00 -3.55 -10.19
N PHE A 150 -15.21 -4.60 -9.92
CA PHE A 150 -15.01 -5.12 -8.57
C PHE A 150 -13.77 -4.55 -7.88
N TYR A 151 -12.78 -4.10 -8.64
CA TYR A 151 -11.53 -3.63 -8.09
C TYR A 151 -11.37 -2.11 -8.21
N TRP A 152 -11.38 -1.57 -9.44
CA TRP A 152 -11.07 -0.16 -9.67
C TRP A 152 -12.13 0.79 -9.11
N LYS A 153 -13.40 0.59 -9.41
CA LYS A 153 -14.48 1.47 -8.94
C LYS A 153 -14.51 1.65 -7.42
N PRO A 154 -14.49 0.58 -6.59
CA PRO A 154 -14.48 0.75 -5.14
C PRO A 154 -13.15 1.33 -4.62
N LEU A 155 -12.00 0.97 -5.17
CA LEU A 155 -10.71 1.58 -4.82
C LEU A 155 -10.70 3.08 -5.17
N ARG A 156 -11.15 3.44 -6.35
CA ARG A 156 -11.25 4.84 -6.80
C ARG A 156 -12.08 5.71 -5.87
N LYS A 157 -13.15 5.19 -5.27
CA LYS A 157 -13.92 5.92 -4.25
C LYS A 157 -13.06 6.33 -3.06
N ILE A 158 -12.21 5.44 -2.59
CA ILE A 158 -11.28 5.74 -1.48
C ILE A 158 -10.24 6.76 -1.94
N ILE A 159 -9.67 6.59 -3.12
CA ILE A 159 -8.72 7.52 -3.74
C ILE A 159 -9.32 8.93 -3.79
N MET A 160 -10.54 9.07 -4.30
CA MET A 160 -11.21 10.37 -4.40
C MET A 160 -11.49 10.99 -3.03
N ALA A 161 -11.93 10.19 -2.06
CA ALA A 161 -12.14 10.65 -0.69
C ALA A 161 -10.84 11.14 -0.02
N LEU A 162 -9.71 10.49 -0.26
CA LEU A 162 -8.40 10.93 0.21
C LEU A 162 -7.98 12.26 -0.43
N ILE A 163 -8.17 12.40 -1.73
CA ILE A 163 -7.88 13.65 -2.46
C ILE A 163 -8.72 14.81 -1.90
N ASP A 164 -9.98 14.58 -1.58
CA ASP A 164 -10.87 15.57 -0.94
C ASP A 164 -10.42 15.95 0.48
N MET A 165 -9.62 15.11 1.12
CA MET A 165 -9.00 15.38 2.42
C MET A 165 -7.60 15.99 2.32
N ASP A 166 -7.14 16.34 1.11
CA ASP A 166 -5.77 16.78 0.80
C ASP A 166 -4.72 15.74 1.22
N VAL A 167 -5.02 14.48 0.99
CA VAL A 167 -4.13 13.33 1.21
C VAL A 167 -3.75 12.74 -0.13
N THR A 168 -2.48 12.45 -0.34
CA THR A 168 -1.98 11.82 -1.56
C THR A 168 -2.14 10.29 -1.47
N PRO A 169 -2.94 9.66 -2.33
CA PRO A 169 -2.92 8.21 -2.45
C PRO A 169 -1.58 7.75 -3.05
N TYR A 170 -0.93 6.82 -2.37
CA TYR A 170 0.28 6.14 -2.83
C TYR A 170 -0.08 4.70 -3.15
N ILE A 171 -0.17 4.38 -4.42
CA ILE A 171 -0.65 3.10 -4.93
C ILE A 171 0.55 2.28 -5.40
N TYR A 172 0.81 1.14 -4.75
CA TYR A 172 1.82 0.19 -5.14
C TYR A 172 1.19 -1.00 -5.84
N THR A 173 1.55 -1.21 -7.11
CA THR A 173 1.00 -2.31 -7.91
C THR A 173 1.92 -3.51 -7.84
N GLU A 174 1.46 -4.59 -7.24
CA GLU A 174 2.20 -5.84 -7.18
C GLU A 174 1.98 -6.68 -8.44
N GLY A 175 3.07 -7.20 -9.00
CA GLY A 175 3.08 -7.96 -10.23
C GLY A 175 2.92 -7.13 -11.50
N PRO A 176 2.63 -7.77 -12.65
CA PRO A 176 2.44 -7.10 -13.92
C PRO A 176 1.13 -6.29 -13.97
N TYR A 177 1.22 -5.05 -14.46
CA TYR A 177 0.10 -4.10 -14.49
C TYR A 177 -0.05 -3.36 -15.84
N ASN A 178 0.56 -3.87 -16.91
CA ASN A 178 0.59 -3.18 -18.20
C ASN A 178 -0.79 -2.99 -18.81
N THR A 179 -1.68 -3.99 -18.71
CA THR A 179 -3.05 -3.90 -19.26
C THR A 179 -3.97 -3.01 -18.44
N ARG A 180 -3.59 -2.72 -17.18
CA ARG A 180 -4.36 -1.91 -16.23
C ARG A 180 -4.08 -0.40 -16.31
N LEU A 181 -2.97 0.01 -16.93
CA LEU A 181 -2.56 1.42 -17.00
C LEU A 181 -3.66 2.37 -17.46
N LYS A 182 -4.50 1.96 -18.39
CA LYS A 182 -5.62 2.75 -18.92
C LYS A 182 -6.64 3.16 -17.85
N PHE A 183 -6.88 2.33 -16.83
CA PHE A 183 -7.82 2.62 -15.74
C PHE A 183 -7.23 3.63 -14.75
N LEU A 184 -5.91 3.60 -14.56
CA LEU A 184 -5.21 4.46 -13.60
C LEU A 184 -5.21 5.94 -14.01
N THR A 185 -5.61 6.26 -15.25
CA THR A 185 -5.78 7.65 -15.72
C THR A 185 -7.03 8.34 -15.18
N ASP A 186 -8.00 7.58 -14.63
CA ASP A 186 -9.29 8.10 -14.15
C ASP A 186 -9.18 8.69 -12.73
N VAL A 187 -8.25 9.64 -12.57
CA VAL A 187 -8.00 10.39 -11.32
C VAL A 187 -7.66 11.85 -11.64
N PRO A 188 -7.85 12.79 -10.72
CA PRO A 188 -7.46 14.18 -10.90
C PRO A 188 -5.94 14.33 -11.10
N LYS A 189 -5.56 15.18 -12.06
CA LYS A 189 -4.16 15.44 -12.42
C LYS A 189 -3.31 15.86 -11.20
N GLY A 190 -2.16 15.19 -11.03
CA GLY A 190 -1.16 15.52 -10.01
C GLY A 190 -1.57 15.17 -8.57
N LYS A 191 -2.60 14.35 -8.39
CA LYS A 191 -3.11 14.02 -7.06
C LYS A 191 -2.79 12.60 -6.59
N VAL A 192 -2.31 11.73 -7.48
CA VAL A 192 -2.01 10.32 -7.18
C VAL A 192 -0.57 10.00 -7.54
N PHE A 193 0.00 9.06 -6.82
CA PHE A 193 1.33 8.56 -6.98
C PHE A 193 1.29 7.03 -7.15
N TYR A 194 1.73 6.54 -8.31
CA TYR A 194 1.75 5.11 -8.64
C TYR A 194 3.18 4.57 -8.59
N HIS A 195 3.40 3.52 -7.81
CA HIS A 195 4.65 2.78 -7.76
C HIS A 195 4.46 1.40 -8.41
N PHE A 196 5.29 1.09 -9.38
CA PHE A 196 5.16 -0.10 -10.20
C PHE A 196 6.24 -1.14 -9.89
N GLU A 197 5.81 -2.36 -9.60
CA GLU A 197 6.71 -3.50 -9.49
C GLU A 197 7.15 -3.99 -10.88
N ASN A 198 6.18 -4.34 -11.72
CA ASN A 198 6.45 -4.97 -13.02
C ASN A 198 5.59 -4.35 -14.13
N VAL A 199 6.07 -3.23 -14.66
CA VAL A 199 5.44 -2.50 -15.76
C VAL A 199 6.52 -2.01 -16.72
N ASP A 200 6.20 -1.91 -18.01
CA ASP A 200 7.00 -1.14 -18.94
C ASP A 200 6.90 0.36 -18.57
N MET A 201 7.98 0.89 -18.00
CA MET A 201 8.01 2.28 -17.52
C MET A 201 7.91 3.31 -18.63
N ALA A 202 8.29 2.96 -19.87
CA ALA A 202 8.08 3.85 -21.01
C ALA A 202 6.59 3.96 -21.33
N GLU A 203 5.88 2.85 -21.31
CA GLU A 203 4.43 2.84 -21.48
C GLU A 203 3.71 3.50 -20.30
N ALA A 204 4.13 3.23 -19.06
CA ALA A 204 3.59 3.91 -17.89
C ALA A 204 3.76 5.43 -17.98
N LYS A 205 4.94 5.92 -18.40
CA LYS A 205 5.19 7.36 -18.60
C LYS A 205 4.32 7.93 -19.71
N ARG A 206 4.16 7.21 -20.82
CA ARG A 206 3.34 7.64 -21.94
C ARG A 206 1.86 7.77 -21.57
N VAL A 207 1.34 6.82 -20.78
CA VAL A 207 -0.08 6.77 -20.42
C VAL A 207 -0.41 7.69 -19.24
N LEU A 208 0.45 7.74 -18.24
CA LEU A 208 0.15 8.38 -16.94
C LEU A 208 0.90 9.71 -16.72
N GLY A 209 1.94 10.01 -17.50
CA GLY A 209 2.84 11.14 -17.25
C GLY A 209 2.16 12.50 -17.17
N ASP A 210 1.01 12.68 -17.83
CA ASP A 210 0.20 13.89 -17.75
C ASP A 210 -0.82 13.89 -16.59
N THR A 211 -1.04 12.74 -15.96
CA THR A 211 -2.10 12.54 -14.97
C THR A 211 -1.55 12.36 -13.56
N ALA A 212 -0.54 11.51 -13.39
CA ALA A 212 -0.06 11.10 -12.08
C ALA A 212 1.48 11.06 -12.02
N ALA A 213 2.02 11.10 -10.81
CA ALA A 213 3.43 10.75 -10.60
C ALA A 213 3.60 9.22 -10.68
N ILE A 214 4.72 8.79 -11.25
CA ILE A 214 5.10 7.37 -11.37
C ILE A 214 6.40 7.09 -10.63
N CYS A 215 6.57 5.87 -10.16
CA CYS A 215 7.71 5.42 -9.37
C CYS A 215 8.14 4.01 -9.76
N GLY A 216 9.39 3.72 -9.54
CA GLY A 216 10.00 2.41 -9.80
C GLY A 216 10.75 2.43 -11.12
N ASN A 217 11.21 1.32 -11.66
CA ASN A 217 11.11 -0.02 -11.11
C ASN A 217 12.47 -0.74 -11.28
N LEU A 218 13.53 -0.18 -10.69
CA LEU A 218 14.84 -0.84 -10.75
C LEU A 218 14.75 -2.24 -10.14
N SER A 219 15.19 -3.24 -10.88
CA SER A 219 15.08 -4.64 -10.48
C SER A 219 15.94 -4.97 -9.25
N ILE A 220 15.30 -5.39 -8.15
CA ILE A 220 16.00 -5.91 -6.96
C ILE A 220 16.83 -7.16 -7.28
N SER A 221 16.37 -8.02 -8.18
CA SER A 221 17.15 -9.18 -8.63
C SER A 221 18.45 -8.78 -9.33
N ARG A 222 18.43 -7.68 -10.10
CA ARG A 222 19.67 -7.13 -10.68
C ARG A 222 20.58 -6.54 -9.62
N MET A 223 20.03 -5.91 -8.59
CA MET A 223 20.83 -5.38 -7.46
C MET A 223 21.56 -6.48 -6.72
N GLU A 224 20.95 -7.66 -6.57
CA GLU A 224 21.54 -8.80 -5.89
C GLU A 224 22.46 -9.63 -6.79
N PHE A 225 22.03 -9.98 -8.01
CA PHE A 225 22.73 -10.94 -8.87
C PHE A 225 23.45 -10.30 -10.06
N GLY A 226 23.04 -9.09 -10.47
CA GLY A 226 23.59 -8.39 -11.64
C GLY A 226 25.02 -7.88 -11.44
N LYS A 227 25.56 -7.30 -12.52
CA LYS A 227 26.84 -6.61 -12.52
C LYS A 227 26.64 -5.11 -12.38
N LYS A 228 27.68 -4.40 -11.93
CA LYS A 228 27.71 -2.95 -11.81
C LYS A 228 27.28 -2.24 -13.10
N GLU A 229 27.73 -2.72 -14.24
CA GLU A 229 27.42 -2.15 -15.56
C GLU A 229 25.92 -2.25 -15.88
N ASP A 230 25.27 -3.37 -15.53
CA ASP A 230 23.84 -3.59 -15.74
C ASP A 230 23.01 -2.59 -14.92
N ILE A 231 23.46 -2.27 -13.68
CA ILE A 231 22.79 -1.30 -12.81
C ILE A 231 22.94 0.11 -13.35
N ILE A 232 24.14 0.49 -13.81
CA ILE A 232 24.38 1.80 -14.43
C ILE A 232 23.50 2.00 -15.66
N GLU A 233 23.44 0.99 -16.53
CA GLU A 233 22.65 1.04 -17.76
C GLU A 233 21.14 1.20 -17.44
N GLU A 234 20.62 0.35 -16.56
CA GLU A 234 19.21 0.36 -16.21
C GLU A 234 18.80 1.64 -15.48
N THR A 235 19.64 2.13 -14.56
CA THR A 235 19.40 3.41 -13.87
C THR A 235 19.31 4.55 -14.87
N LYS A 236 20.24 4.64 -15.83
CA LYS A 236 20.20 5.66 -16.90
C LYS A 236 18.96 5.51 -17.76
N ARG A 237 18.63 4.29 -18.17
CA ARG A 237 17.43 4.03 -19.00
C ARG A 237 16.16 4.52 -18.30
N LEU A 238 16.00 4.23 -17.01
CA LEU A 238 14.85 4.68 -16.24
C LEU A 238 14.80 6.22 -16.13
N LEU A 239 15.95 6.86 -15.89
CA LEU A 239 16.02 8.33 -15.86
C LEU A 239 15.68 8.93 -17.22
N ASP A 240 16.28 8.44 -18.30
CA ASP A 240 16.07 8.96 -19.65
C ASP A 240 14.61 8.86 -20.09
N VAL A 241 13.93 7.78 -19.72
CA VAL A 241 12.55 7.50 -20.08
C VAL A 241 11.54 8.23 -19.18
N CYS A 242 11.76 8.22 -17.87
CA CYS A 242 10.73 8.62 -16.92
C CYS A 242 10.90 10.06 -16.41
N ALA A 243 12.12 10.59 -16.35
CA ALA A 243 12.38 11.89 -15.75
C ALA A 243 11.91 13.09 -16.61
N PRO A 244 11.97 13.08 -17.96
CA PRO A 244 11.54 14.22 -18.76
C PRO A 244 10.11 14.68 -18.42
N GLY A 245 9.94 15.97 -18.17
CA GLY A 245 8.66 16.56 -17.79
C GLY A 245 8.30 16.41 -16.31
N GLY A 246 9.16 15.78 -15.50
CA GLY A 246 8.94 15.58 -14.06
C GLY A 246 7.94 14.46 -13.73
N GLY A 247 7.50 14.42 -12.46
CA GLY A 247 6.54 13.42 -11.99
C GLY A 247 7.09 11.99 -11.92
N TYR A 248 8.41 11.84 -11.81
CA TYR A 248 9.05 10.54 -11.63
C TYR A 248 9.82 10.49 -10.32
N LEU A 249 9.64 9.42 -9.57
CA LEU A 249 10.46 9.07 -8.42
C LEU A 249 11.20 7.77 -8.73
N PHE A 250 12.53 7.83 -8.66
CA PHE A 250 13.35 6.64 -8.85
C PHE A 250 13.27 5.75 -7.62
N ASP A 251 12.94 4.48 -7.81
CA ASP A 251 12.87 3.47 -6.75
C ASP A 251 13.04 2.06 -7.34
N PHE A 252 13.12 1.08 -6.44
CA PHE A 252 13.15 -0.33 -6.80
C PHE A 252 11.76 -0.86 -7.14
N ASN A 253 11.74 -2.05 -7.72
CA ASN A 253 10.49 -2.78 -8.00
C ASN A 253 9.96 -3.58 -6.80
N GLY A 254 10.53 -3.42 -5.62
CA GLY A 254 10.13 -4.08 -4.38
C GLY A 254 11.09 -3.75 -3.24
N SER A 255 10.97 -4.46 -2.12
CA SER A 255 11.85 -4.27 -0.98
C SER A 255 13.27 -4.80 -1.26
N LEU A 256 14.26 -3.95 -1.13
CA LEU A 256 15.67 -4.33 -1.28
C LEU A 256 16.18 -4.94 0.05
N GLU A 257 16.16 -6.26 0.15
CA GLU A 257 16.66 -6.99 1.34
C GLU A 257 18.13 -7.31 1.24
N ASN A 258 18.60 -7.74 0.06
CA ASN A 258 19.97 -8.06 -0.24
C ASN A 258 20.44 -7.34 -1.50
N CYS A 259 21.65 -6.83 -1.48
CA CYS A 259 22.30 -6.30 -2.68
C CYS A 259 23.82 -6.38 -2.54
N LYS A 260 24.51 -6.38 -3.66
CA LYS A 260 25.95 -6.19 -3.67
C LYS A 260 26.27 -4.73 -3.36
N PRO A 261 27.19 -4.43 -2.41
CA PRO A 261 27.55 -3.05 -2.09
C PRO A 261 27.97 -2.24 -3.33
N GLU A 262 28.73 -2.86 -4.23
CA GLU A 262 29.18 -2.22 -5.48
C GLU A 262 28.03 -1.85 -6.43
N ASN A 263 26.92 -2.60 -6.40
CA ASN A 263 25.72 -2.29 -7.18
C ASN A 263 24.96 -1.09 -6.58
N LEU A 264 24.89 -1.03 -5.25
CA LEU A 264 24.28 0.09 -4.55
C LEU A 264 25.07 1.39 -4.78
N GLU A 265 26.41 1.34 -4.66
CA GLU A 265 27.30 2.47 -5.00
C GLU A 265 27.08 2.94 -6.44
N ALA A 266 27.09 1.99 -7.39
CA ALA A 266 26.91 2.31 -8.81
C ALA A 266 25.59 2.99 -9.11
N MET A 267 24.50 2.57 -8.46
CA MET A 267 23.21 3.21 -8.55
C MET A 267 23.26 4.66 -8.06
N PHE A 268 23.77 4.90 -6.84
CA PHE A 268 23.84 6.25 -6.28
C PHE A 268 24.78 7.17 -7.07
N GLU A 269 25.96 6.71 -7.50
CA GLU A 269 26.86 7.47 -8.36
C GLU A 269 26.18 7.88 -9.68
N THR A 270 25.36 6.94 -10.23
CA THR A 270 24.62 7.21 -11.48
C THR A 270 23.51 8.21 -11.25
N LEU A 271 22.75 8.08 -10.16
CA LEU A 271 21.72 9.06 -9.79
C LEU A 271 22.30 10.44 -9.52
N ASP A 272 23.44 10.55 -8.80
CA ASP A 272 24.06 11.85 -8.55
C ASP A 272 24.55 12.53 -9.83
N LYS A 273 25.02 11.75 -10.79
CA LYS A 273 25.54 12.25 -12.05
C LYS A 273 24.45 12.60 -13.07
N TYR A 274 23.39 11.79 -13.18
CA TYR A 274 22.38 11.87 -14.23
C TYR A 274 20.99 12.22 -13.74
N GLY A 275 20.73 12.18 -12.44
CA GLY A 275 19.40 12.44 -11.86
C GLY A 275 19.08 13.92 -11.59
N LYS A 276 19.92 14.84 -12.06
CA LYS A 276 19.72 16.29 -11.94
C LYS A 276 19.07 16.81 -13.24
N TYR A 277 17.83 17.24 -13.18
CA TYR A 277 17.04 17.76 -14.31
C TYR A 277 16.10 18.89 -13.88
#